data_0fe1313777f3389124bdbb6fe0b1a909
#
_entry.id   0fe1313777f3389124bdbb6fe0b1a909
#
_cell.length_a   1.000
_cell.length_b   1.000
_cell.length_c   1.000
_cell.angle_alpha   90.00
_cell.angle_beta   90.00
_cell.angle_gamma   90.00
#
_symmetry.space_group_name_H-M   'P 1'
#
loop_
_entity.id
_entity.type
_entity.pdbx_description
1 polymer ?
#
loop_
_entity_poly.entity_id
_entity_poly.type
_entity_poly.pdbx_seq_one_letter_code
_entity_poly.pdbx_strand_id
1 'polypeptide(L)'
;MILFPAIDLIGGKVVRLERGDRSRCKVYSDDPVAVAGSFAEQGASWVHVVDLSAAFGEDEDTCAANSAAIKAICSVDGLSV
;
A
#
# COMPACT_ATOMS: atom_id res chain seq x y z
N MET A 1 -11.62 -10.29 -16.94
CA MET A 1 -11.37 -10.37 -15.49
C MET A 1 -10.87 -9.03 -14.98
N ILE A 2 -11.51 -8.50 -13.96
CA ILE A 2 -11.05 -7.24 -13.34
C ILE A 2 -10.07 -7.60 -12.23
N LEU A 3 -8.85 -7.07 -12.33
CA LEU A 3 -7.83 -7.25 -11.31
C LEU A 3 -7.86 -6.06 -10.36
N PHE A 4 -8.06 -6.33 -9.08
CA PHE A 4 -7.97 -5.33 -8.01
C PHE A 4 -6.82 -5.71 -7.07
N PRO A 5 -5.57 -5.43 -7.46
CA PRO A 5 -4.47 -5.67 -6.54
C PRO A 5 -4.61 -4.78 -5.31
N ALA A 6 -4.16 -5.28 -4.18
CA ALA A 6 -4.21 -4.55 -2.92
C ALA A 6 -2.79 -4.26 -2.44
N ILE A 7 -2.61 -3.08 -1.86
CA ILE A 7 -1.36 -2.65 -1.23
C ILE A 7 -1.68 -2.33 0.22
N ASP A 8 -1.10 -3.10 1.13
CA ASP A 8 -1.22 -2.85 2.57
C ASP A 8 -0.01 -2.03 3.03
N LEU A 9 -0.26 -0.93 3.72
CA LEU A 9 0.77 0.01 4.14
C LEU A 9 0.87 0.12 5.65
N ILE A 10 2.09 0.04 6.18
CA ILE A 10 2.43 0.39 7.56
C ILE A 10 3.69 1.23 7.53
N GLY A 11 3.62 2.44 8.10
CA GLY A 11 4.77 3.34 8.18
C GLY A 11 5.37 3.71 6.83
N GLY A 12 4.55 3.78 5.78
CA GLY A 12 4.97 4.09 4.42
C GLY A 12 5.59 2.92 3.68
N LYS A 13 5.55 1.71 4.23
CA LYS A 13 6.10 0.50 3.62
C LYS A 13 5.00 -0.44 3.21
N VAL A 14 5.19 -1.15 2.11
CA VAL A 14 4.28 -2.21 1.67
C VAL A 14 4.55 -3.46 2.50
N VAL A 15 3.52 -3.96 3.14
CA VAL A 15 3.64 -5.12 4.03
C VAL A 15 2.68 -6.22 3.62
N ARG A 16 2.93 -7.41 4.13
CA ARG A 16 2.03 -8.54 4.03
C ARG A 16 1.80 -9.09 5.42
N LEU A 17 0.53 -9.17 5.81
CA LEU A 17 0.14 -9.79 7.07
C LEU A 17 -0.21 -11.24 6.81
N GLU A 18 0.37 -12.16 7.59
CA GLU A 18 -0.02 -13.56 7.54
C GLU A 18 -1.35 -13.71 8.26
N ARG A 19 -2.40 -14.10 7.54
CA ARG A 19 -3.77 -14.27 8.06
C ARG A 19 -4.32 -13.02 8.76
N GLY A 20 -3.88 -11.84 8.34
CA GLY A 20 -4.31 -10.60 8.96
C GLY A 20 -3.68 -10.29 10.30
N ASP A 21 -2.70 -11.08 10.74
CA ASP A 21 -2.07 -10.96 12.06
C ASP A 21 -0.93 -9.95 12.02
N ARG A 22 -1.07 -8.84 12.77
CA ARG A 22 -0.06 -7.77 12.86
C ARG A 22 1.29 -8.30 13.37
N SER A 23 1.29 -9.30 14.25
CA SER A 23 2.50 -9.89 14.80
C SER A 23 3.29 -10.71 13.77
N ARG A 24 2.65 -11.06 12.65
CA ARG A 24 3.25 -11.81 11.54
C ARG A 24 3.39 -10.94 10.30
N CYS A 25 3.64 -9.66 10.50
CA CYS A 25 3.83 -8.71 9.42
C CYS A 25 5.22 -8.86 8.80
N LYS A 26 5.27 -8.95 7.48
CA LYS A 26 6.52 -8.95 6.72
C LYS A 26 6.54 -7.74 5.81
N VAL A 27 7.67 -7.04 5.78
CA VAL A 27 7.88 -5.94 4.83
C VAL A 27 8.14 -6.56 3.46
N TYR A 28 7.25 -6.25 2.52
CA TYR A 28 7.36 -6.70 1.14
C TYR A 28 8.22 -5.74 0.30
N SER A 29 8.05 -4.45 0.52
CA SER A 29 8.82 -3.42 -0.16
C SER A 29 8.79 -2.13 0.65
N ASP A 30 9.87 -1.36 0.59
CA ASP A 30 9.92 -0.03 1.17
C ASP A 30 9.59 1.07 0.13
N ASP A 31 9.21 0.68 -1.09
CA ASP A 31 8.86 1.59 -2.17
C ASP A 31 7.45 1.32 -2.70
N PRO A 32 6.42 1.92 -2.07
CA PRO A 32 5.03 1.71 -2.49
C PRO A 32 4.75 2.18 -3.93
N VAL A 33 5.43 3.22 -4.38
CA VAL A 33 5.25 3.74 -5.75
C VAL A 33 5.74 2.73 -6.77
N ALA A 34 6.87 2.08 -6.53
CA ALA A 34 7.39 1.04 -7.41
C ALA A 34 6.44 -0.15 -7.48
N VAL A 35 5.85 -0.54 -6.35
CA VAL A 35 4.87 -1.64 -6.31
C VAL A 35 3.62 -1.26 -7.11
N ALA A 36 3.10 -0.05 -6.91
CA ALA A 36 1.93 0.44 -7.66
C ALA A 36 2.21 0.52 -9.15
N GLY A 37 3.39 1.02 -9.53
CA GLY A 37 3.82 1.09 -10.93
C GLY A 37 3.90 -0.28 -11.57
N SER A 38 4.38 -1.28 -10.82
CA SER A 38 4.42 -2.67 -11.28
C SER A 38 3.03 -3.20 -11.60
N PHE A 39 2.04 -2.91 -10.75
CA PHE A 39 0.66 -3.31 -11.03
C PHE A 39 0.10 -2.63 -12.29
N ALA A 40 0.39 -1.35 -12.48
CA ALA A 40 -0.03 -0.62 -13.68
C ALA A 40 0.60 -1.24 -14.95
N GLU A 41 1.87 -1.62 -14.90
CA GLU A 41 2.56 -2.29 -16.01
C GLU A 41 1.94 -3.65 -16.34
N GLN A 42 1.40 -4.33 -15.35
CA GLN A 42 0.72 -5.61 -15.51
C GLN A 42 -0.72 -5.47 -16.02
N GLY A 43 -1.16 -4.25 -16.29
CA GLY A 43 -2.48 -3.98 -16.85
C GLY A 43 -3.56 -3.65 -15.84
N ALA A 44 -3.21 -3.46 -14.56
CA ALA A 44 -4.17 -3.04 -13.57
C ALA A 44 -4.55 -1.57 -13.79
N SER A 45 -5.85 -1.27 -13.73
CA SER A 45 -6.37 0.11 -13.82
C SER A 45 -6.67 0.68 -12.44
N TRP A 46 -6.87 -0.17 -11.46
CA TRP A 46 -7.22 0.18 -10.08
C TRP A 46 -6.34 -0.55 -9.11
N VAL A 47 -6.07 0.08 -7.98
CA VAL A 47 -5.42 -0.56 -6.84
C VAL A 47 -6.19 -0.20 -5.57
N HIS A 48 -6.36 -1.17 -4.69
CA HIS A 48 -6.94 -0.98 -3.37
C HIS A 48 -5.82 -0.76 -2.37
N VAL A 49 -5.80 0.40 -1.71
CA VAL A 49 -4.76 0.73 -0.73
C VAL A 49 -5.37 0.69 0.66
N VAL A 50 -4.75 -0.06 1.55
CA VAL A 50 -5.19 -0.19 2.94
C VAL A 50 -4.18 0.50 3.86
N ASP A 51 -4.64 1.47 4.64
CA ASP A 51 -3.83 2.15 5.64
C ASP A 51 -3.89 1.38 6.95
N LEU A 52 -3.00 0.41 7.11
CA LEU A 52 -2.97 -0.43 8.30
C LEU A 52 -2.42 0.34 9.51
N SER A 53 -1.64 1.40 9.31
CA SER A 53 -1.18 2.23 10.41
C SER A 53 -2.36 2.87 11.15
N ALA A 54 -3.31 3.43 10.41
CA ALA A 54 -4.53 3.98 10.99
C ALA A 54 -5.40 2.88 11.60
N ALA A 55 -5.55 1.75 10.90
CA ALA A 55 -6.36 0.63 11.36
C ALA A 55 -5.87 0.02 12.68
N PHE A 56 -4.54 0.00 12.89
CA PHE A 56 -3.95 -0.54 14.11
C PHE A 56 -3.67 0.53 15.17
N GLY A 57 -4.05 1.79 14.94
CA GLY A 57 -3.85 2.88 15.90
C GLY A 57 -2.38 3.24 16.11
N GLU A 58 -1.57 3.15 15.06
CA GLU A 58 -0.15 3.55 15.12
C GLU A 58 -0.01 5.05 15.40
N ASP A 59 1.22 5.48 15.74
CA ASP A 59 1.47 6.88 16.06
C ASP A 59 1.31 7.82 14.85
N GLU A 60 1.32 9.13 15.10
CA GLU A 60 1.11 10.13 14.05
C GLU A 60 2.20 10.09 12.97
N ASP A 61 3.45 9.86 13.35
CA ASP A 61 4.56 9.82 12.40
C ASP A 61 4.42 8.64 11.44
N THR A 62 4.02 7.48 11.96
CA THR A 62 3.77 6.28 11.17
C THR A 62 2.58 6.47 10.24
N CYS A 63 1.50 7.08 10.75
CA CYS A 63 0.32 7.39 9.93
C CYS A 63 0.63 8.44 8.86
N ALA A 64 1.46 9.45 9.18
CA ALA A 64 1.86 10.47 8.22
C ALA A 64 2.70 9.87 7.08
N ALA A 65 3.57 8.91 7.38
CA ALA A 65 4.34 8.19 6.36
C ALA A 65 3.41 7.44 5.40
N ASN A 66 2.36 6.79 5.91
CA ASN A 66 1.36 6.14 5.07
C ASN A 66 0.59 7.14 4.21
N SER A 67 0.19 8.29 4.77
CA SER A 67 -0.50 9.33 4.01
C SER A 67 0.34 9.84 2.86
N ALA A 68 1.63 10.05 3.08
CA ALA A 68 2.56 10.46 2.03
C ALA A 68 2.70 9.37 0.95
N ALA A 69 2.77 8.11 1.35
CA ALA A 69 2.85 6.98 0.43
C ALA A 69 1.58 6.88 -0.44
N ILE A 70 0.41 7.02 0.16
CA ILE A 70 -0.87 6.97 -0.57
C ILE A 70 -0.92 8.11 -1.60
N LYS A 71 -0.52 9.31 -1.21
CA LYS A 71 -0.48 10.45 -2.11
C LYS A 71 0.46 10.21 -3.29
N ALA A 72 1.62 9.61 -3.05
CA ALA A 72 2.58 9.27 -4.10
C ALA A 72 2.01 8.19 -5.04
N ILE A 73 1.31 7.18 -4.50
CA ILE A 73 0.67 6.15 -5.31
C ILE A 73 -0.41 6.76 -6.21
N CYS A 74 -1.17 7.73 -5.69
CA CYS A 74 -2.22 8.40 -6.48
C CYS A 74 -1.66 9.17 -7.69
N SER A 75 -0.37 9.47 -7.71
CA SER A 75 0.28 10.15 -8.82
C SER A 75 0.79 9.21 -9.92
N VAL A 76 0.66 7.90 -9.75
CA VAL A 76 1.06 6.93 -10.77
C VAL A 76 0.12 7.00 -11.96
N ASP A 77 0.66 7.23 -13.16
CA ASP A 77 -0.12 7.36 -14.38
C ASP A 77 -0.81 6.05 -14.75
N GLY A 78 -2.08 6.16 -15.15
CA GLY A 78 -2.86 5.01 -15.60
C GLY A 78 -3.42 4.15 -14.48
N LEU A 79 -3.27 4.57 -13.23
CA LEU A 79 -3.73 3.82 -12.07
C LEU A 79 -4.68 4.67 -11.24
N SER A 80 -5.83 4.10 -10.90
CA SER A 80 -6.82 4.70 -9.99
C SER A 80 -6.75 4.01 -8.62
N VAL A 81 -6.94 4.77 -7.58
CA VAL A 81 -6.78 4.30 -6.19
C VAL A 81 -8.12 4.31 -5.46
#